data_ae780e689475cbe6d57b4856abbb2079
#
_entry.id   ae780e689475cbe6d57b4856abbb2079
#
_cell.length_a   1.000
_cell.length_b   1.000
_cell.length_c   1.000
_cell.angle_alpha   90.00
_cell.angle_beta   90.00
_cell.angle_gamma   90.00
#
_symmetry.space_group_name_H-M   'P 1'
#
loop_
_entity.id
_entity.type
_entity.pdbx_description
1 polymer ?
#
loop_
_entity_poly.entity_id
_entity_poly.type
_entity_poly.pdbx_seq_one_letter_code
_entity_poly.pdbx_strand_id
1 'polypeptide(L)'
;IMEVVRYLLELKNGKGQVDDIDHLGNRRVRAVGELLENQFRVGLVRMERAIRERMSLQEIETLMPHDLINAKTVSAVIKEFFGSSQLSQFMDQTNPLSEVTHKRRLSALGPGGLTRERAGFEVRDVHPTHYGRICPIETPEGPNIGLISSLSTYARVNEFGFVETPYRKVQEGKV
;
A
#
# COMPACT_ATOMS: atom_id res chain seq x y z
N ILE A 1 -1.91 23.90 0.00
CA ILE A 1 -0.63 24.53 0.45
C ILE A 1 -0.93 25.61 1.50
N MET A 2 -1.82 26.57 1.24
CA MET A 2 -2.13 27.66 2.20
C MET A 2 -2.64 27.15 3.55
N GLU A 3 -3.49 26.14 3.57
CA GLU A 3 -3.98 25.50 4.81
C GLU A 3 -2.84 24.86 5.61
N VAL A 4 -1.90 24.19 4.93
CA VAL A 4 -0.72 23.60 5.58
C VAL A 4 0.14 24.67 6.21
N VAL A 5 0.42 25.76 5.51
CA VAL A 5 1.20 26.90 6.04
C VAL A 5 0.50 27.53 7.25
N ARG A 6 -0.81 27.73 7.14
CA ARG A 6 -1.63 28.25 8.27
C ARG A 6 -1.52 27.35 9.49
N TYR A 7 -1.69 26.03 9.33
CA TYR A 7 -1.60 25.09 10.43
C TYR A 7 -0.18 25.04 11.05
N LEU A 8 0.87 25.14 10.23
CA LEU A 8 2.25 25.25 10.73
C LEU A 8 2.46 26.51 11.58
N LEU A 9 1.86 27.63 11.20
CA LEU A 9 1.90 28.86 12.01
C LEU A 9 1.11 28.73 13.31
N GLU A 10 -0.01 28.04 13.30
CA GLU A 10 -0.78 27.72 14.51
C GLU A 10 0.02 26.84 15.46
N LEU A 11 0.67 25.77 14.95
CA LEU A 11 1.57 24.92 15.74
C LEU A 11 2.75 25.70 16.33
N LYS A 12 3.38 26.60 15.54
CA LYS A 12 4.46 27.48 16.03
C LYS A 12 3.99 28.37 17.20
N ASN A 13 2.73 28.79 17.21
CA ASN A 13 2.12 29.60 18.25
C ASN A 13 1.57 28.77 19.43
N GLY A 14 1.87 27.47 19.49
CA GLY A 14 1.39 26.57 20.55
C GLY A 14 -0.08 26.19 20.42
N LYS A 15 -0.71 26.40 19.26
CA LYS A 15 -2.09 26.03 18.97
C LYS A 15 -2.10 24.77 18.09
N GLY A 16 -2.89 23.76 18.48
CA GLY A 16 -2.97 22.49 17.77
C GLY A 16 -2.01 21.44 18.32
N GLN A 17 -2.01 20.28 17.69
CA GLN A 17 -1.15 19.14 18.02
C GLN A 17 -0.52 18.58 16.75
N VAL A 18 0.69 18.07 16.87
CA VAL A 18 1.35 17.35 15.77
C VAL A 18 0.67 15.98 15.59
N ASP A 19 0.36 15.63 14.37
CA ASP A 19 -0.22 14.33 14.05
C ASP A 19 0.74 13.20 14.42
N ASP A 20 0.20 12.16 15.01
CA ASP A 20 0.94 10.92 15.25
C ASP A 20 1.04 10.12 13.95
N ILE A 21 2.26 9.99 13.44
CA ILE A 21 2.55 9.29 12.17
C ILE A 21 2.21 7.80 12.27
N ASP A 22 2.37 7.20 13.44
CA ASP A 22 2.17 5.75 13.64
C ASP A 22 0.72 5.38 13.97
N HIS A 23 -0.13 6.37 14.19
CA HIS A 23 -1.56 6.18 14.35
C HIS A 23 -2.17 5.57 13.09
N LEU A 24 -2.95 4.48 13.20
CA LEU A 24 -3.55 3.79 12.05
C LEU A 24 -4.57 4.63 11.27
N GLY A 25 -5.04 5.75 11.82
CA GLY A 25 -5.80 6.76 11.10
C GLY A 25 -4.97 7.58 10.11
N ASN A 26 -3.64 7.58 10.24
CA ASN A 26 -2.68 8.28 9.38
C ASN A 26 -1.87 7.31 8.50
N ARG A 27 -2.00 6.01 8.74
CA ARG A 27 -1.32 4.94 7.97
C ARG A 27 -2.36 4.15 7.20
N ARG A 28 -2.27 4.23 5.89
CA ARG A 28 -3.19 3.58 4.96
C ARG A 28 -2.58 2.29 4.42
N VAL A 29 -3.40 1.27 4.24
CA VAL A 29 -3.05 0.02 3.57
C VAL A 29 -3.40 0.13 2.09
N ARG A 30 -2.46 -0.25 1.24
CA ARG A 30 -2.69 -0.38 -0.20
C ARG A 30 -2.94 -1.85 -0.53
N ALA A 31 -4.14 -2.13 -1.01
CA ALA A 31 -4.50 -3.47 -1.47
C ALA A 31 -3.85 -3.78 -2.84
N VAL A 32 -3.86 -5.05 -3.21
CA VAL A 32 -3.28 -5.52 -4.49
C VAL A 32 -3.88 -4.82 -5.70
N GLY A 33 -5.16 -4.49 -5.68
CA GLY A 33 -5.84 -3.77 -6.78
C GLY A 33 -5.21 -2.42 -7.06
N GLU A 34 -4.91 -1.64 -6.03
CA GLU A 34 -4.25 -0.34 -6.15
C GLU A 34 -2.80 -0.47 -6.65
N LEU A 35 -2.08 -1.49 -6.17
CA LEU A 35 -0.72 -1.77 -6.63
C LEU A 35 -0.69 -2.14 -8.12
N LEU A 36 -1.64 -2.95 -8.56
CA LEU A 36 -1.79 -3.33 -9.97
C LEU A 36 -2.24 -2.16 -10.84
N GLU A 37 -3.16 -1.33 -10.37
CA GLU A 37 -3.58 -0.10 -11.06
C GLU A 37 -2.38 0.80 -11.33
N ASN A 38 -1.53 1.02 -10.35
CA ASN A 38 -0.33 1.82 -10.50
C ASN A 38 0.62 1.24 -11.55
N GLN A 39 0.81 -0.07 -11.59
CA GLN A 39 1.63 -0.72 -12.61
C GLN A 39 0.99 -0.63 -14.01
N PHE A 40 -0.31 -0.84 -14.09
CA PHE A 40 -1.04 -0.70 -15.34
C PHE A 40 -0.94 0.74 -15.89
N ARG A 41 -1.06 1.74 -15.03
CA ARG A 41 -0.86 3.16 -15.39
C ARG A 41 0.54 3.42 -15.94
N VAL A 42 1.58 2.86 -15.32
CA VAL A 42 2.97 2.94 -15.84
C VAL A 42 3.06 2.32 -17.24
N GLY A 43 2.43 1.16 -17.45
CA GLY A 43 2.37 0.49 -18.76
C GLY A 43 1.69 1.36 -19.82
N LEU A 44 0.56 1.99 -19.49
CA LEU A 44 -0.15 2.91 -20.38
C LEU A 44 0.67 4.14 -20.74
N VAL A 45 1.35 4.76 -19.77
CA VAL A 45 2.21 5.93 -20.02
C VAL A 45 3.39 5.56 -20.94
N ARG A 46 3.98 4.39 -20.76
CA ARG A 46 5.03 3.88 -21.67
C ARG A 46 4.48 3.65 -23.09
N MET A 47 3.29 3.10 -23.21
CA MET A 47 2.61 2.88 -24.49
C MET A 47 2.25 4.20 -25.17
N GLU A 48 1.68 5.14 -24.45
CA GLU A 48 1.38 6.48 -24.97
C GLU A 48 2.62 7.16 -25.53
N ARG A 49 3.74 7.13 -24.81
CA ARG A 49 5.02 7.70 -25.29
C ARG A 49 5.48 7.06 -26.58
N ALA A 50 5.42 5.73 -26.66
CA ALA A 50 5.80 4.98 -27.88
C ALA A 50 4.87 5.31 -29.05
N ILE A 51 3.57 5.48 -28.83
CA ILE A 51 2.61 5.89 -29.86
C ILE A 51 2.95 7.29 -30.39
N ARG A 52 3.17 8.25 -29.49
CA ARG A 52 3.55 9.63 -29.87
C ARG A 52 4.83 9.66 -30.71
N GLU A 53 5.83 8.88 -30.34
CA GLU A 53 7.10 8.76 -31.06
C GLU A 53 6.86 8.17 -32.46
N ARG A 54 6.09 7.10 -32.61
CA ARG A 54 5.76 6.52 -33.91
C ARG A 54 4.98 7.48 -34.80
N MET A 55 3.99 8.19 -34.25
CA MET A 55 3.22 9.20 -34.98
C MET A 55 4.07 10.35 -35.51
N SER A 56 5.18 10.69 -34.83
CA SER A 56 6.07 11.74 -35.28
C SER A 56 7.06 11.30 -36.36
N LEU A 57 7.31 10.00 -36.47
CA LEU A 57 8.30 9.43 -37.41
C LEU A 57 7.68 8.87 -38.70
N GLN A 58 6.38 8.62 -38.73
CA GLN A 58 5.69 7.98 -39.86
C GLN A 58 4.64 8.90 -40.48
N GLU A 59 4.35 8.68 -41.76
CA GLU A 59 3.26 9.39 -42.44
C GLU A 59 1.90 8.90 -41.92
N ILE A 60 1.16 9.83 -41.32
CA ILE A 60 -0.13 9.56 -40.63
C ILE A 60 -1.18 8.99 -41.59
N GLU A 61 -1.12 9.31 -42.87
CA GLU A 61 -2.10 8.90 -43.88
C GLU A 61 -2.13 7.40 -44.16
N THR A 62 -1.04 6.70 -43.84
CA THR A 62 -0.90 5.24 -44.08
C THR A 62 -1.06 4.40 -42.82
N LEU A 63 -1.16 5.02 -41.65
CA LEU A 63 -1.16 4.34 -40.36
C LEU A 63 -2.58 3.92 -39.93
N MET A 64 -2.69 2.66 -39.52
CA MET A 64 -3.87 2.16 -38.84
C MET A 64 -3.67 2.17 -37.29
N PRO A 65 -4.72 2.39 -36.48
CA PRO A 65 -4.59 2.43 -35.02
C PRO A 65 -3.92 1.19 -34.41
N HIS A 66 -4.14 0.01 -34.97
CA HIS A 66 -3.55 -1.24 -34.47
C HIS A 66 -2.03 -1.34 -34.71
N ASP A 67 -1.49 -0.60 -35.69
CA ASP A 67 -0.05 -0.57 -35.95
C ASP A 67 0.70 0.27 -34.90
N LEU A 68 0.01 1.22 -34.28
CA LEU A 68 0.55 2.10 -33.24
C LEU A 68 0.54 1.44 -31.86
N ILE A 69 -0.46 0.60 -31.58
CA ILE A 69 -0.69 0.04 -30.24
C ILE A 69 0.14 -1.23 -30.05
N ASN A 70 0.98 -1.24 -29.02
CA ASN A 70 1.74 -2.43 -28.61
C ASN A 70 1.31 -2.89 -27.20
N ALA A 71 0.41 -3.85 -27.12
CA ALA A 71 -0.08 -4.41 -25.87
C ALA A 71 1.02 -5.11 -25.03
N LYS A 72 2.14 -5.52 -25.68
CA LYS A 72 3.28 -6.14 -24.96
C LYS A 72 3.90 -5.20 -23.91
N THR A 73 3.83 -3.89 -24.13
CA THR A 73 4.34 -2.90 -23.17
C THR A 73 3.61 -2.99 -21.83
N VAL A 74 2.29 -3.13 -21.84
CA VAL A 74 1.49 -3.26 -20.61
C VAL A 74 1.68 -4.65 -20.01
N SER A 75 1.63 -5.70 -20.82
CA SER A 75 1.84 -7.08 -20.36
C SER A 75 3.21 -7.27 -19.70
N ALA A 76 4.25 -6.62 -20.21
CA ALA A 76 5.59 -6.68 -19.64
C ALA A 76 5.65 -6.11 -18.22
N VAL A 77 5.03 -4.96 -17.99
CA VAL A 77 5.01 -4.30 -16.67
C VAL A 77 4.25 -5.16 -15.64
N ILE A 78 3.14 -5.76 -16.04
CA ILE A 78 2.39 -6.66 -15.15
C ILE A 78 3.18 -7.92 -14.82
N LYS A 79 3.85 -8.52 -15.82
CA LYS A 79 4.74 -9.68 -15.59
C LYS A 79 5.92 -9.32 -14.69
N GLU A 80 6.51 -8.14 -14.87
CA GLU A 80 7.59 -7.63 -14.03
C GLU A 80 7.13 -7.50 -12.57
N PHE A 81 5.92 -6.97 -12.33
CA PHE A 81 5.35 -6.85 -10.99
C PHE A 81 5.23 -8.23 -10.32
N PHE A 82 4.60 -9.20 -10.96
CA PHE A 82 4.44 -10.53 -10.37
C PHE A 82 5.74 -11.33 -10.25
N GLY A 83 6.72 -11.07 -11.11
CA GLY A 83 7.99 -11.80 -11.13
C GLY A 83 9.09 -11.22 -10.23
N SER A 84 9.08 -9.92 -9.97
CA SER A 84 10.19 -9.25 -9.28
C SER A 84 9.77 -8.32 -8.12
N SER A 85 8.48 -8.06 -7.93
CA SER A 85 8.03 -7.23 -6.80
C SER A 85 8.27 -7.93 -5.47
N GLN A 86 8.78 -7.19 -4.49
CA GLN A 86 8.93 -7.66 -3.11
C GLN A 86 7.59 -8.07 -2.46
N LEU A 87 6.48 -7.52 -2.93
CA LEU A 87 5.14 -7.80 -2.41
C LEU A 87 4.49 -9.02 -3.09
N SER A 88 5.01 -9.45 -4.26
CA SER A 88 4.60 -10.67 -4.91
C SER A 88 5.48 -11.82 -4.43
N GLN A 89 4.90 -12.77 -3.71
CA GLN A 89 5.60 -13.85 -3.04
C GLN A 89 4.97 -15.20 -3.36
N PHE A 90 5.75 -16.26 -3.25
CA PHE A 90 5.19 -17.60 -3.25
C PHE A 90 4.22 -17.76 -2.08
N MET A 91 3.02 -18.27 -2.37
CA MET A 91 2.00 -18.48 -1.36
C MET A 91 2.38 -19.66 -0.48
N ASP A 92 2.26 -19.50 0.84
CA ASP A 92 2.33 -20.61 1.78
C ASP A 92 1.07 -21.46 1.65
N GLN A 93 1.23 -22.70 1.21
CA GLN A 93 0.15 -23.65 0.91
C GLN A 93 0.22 -24.92 1.76
N THR A 94 0.77 -24.86 2.94
CA THR A 94 0.84 -26.02 3.87
C THR A 94 -0.55 -26.53 4.21
N ASN A 95 -1.49 -25.62 4.45
CA ASN A 95 -2.92 -25.90 4.67
C ASN A 95 -3.75 -24.67 4.28
N PRO A 96 -5.09 -24.79 4.17
CA PRO A 96 -5.95 -23.65 3.79
C PRO A 96 -5.84 -22.43 4.72
N LEU A 97 -5.59 -22.64 6.02
CA LEU A 97 -5.44 -21.55 6.98
C LEU A 97 -4.14 -20.76 6.73
N SER A 98 -3.04 -21.44 6.40
CA SER A 98 -1.78 -20.77 6.07
C SER A 98 -1.90 -19.90 4.83
N GLU A 99 -2.67 -20.32 3.83
CA GLU A 99 -2.97 -19.51 2.65
C GLU A 99 -3.72 -18.23 3.01
N VAL A 100 -4.78 -18.32 3.81
CA VAL A 100 -5.56 -17.16 4.26
C VAL A 100 -4.70 -16.23 5.10
N THR A 101 -3.91 -16.74 6.01
CA THR A 101 -3.00 -15.96 6.86
C THR A 101 -1.98 -15.20 6.01
N HIS A 102 -1.40 -15.84 5.01
CA HIS A 102 -0.45 -15.21 4.10
C HIS A 102 -1.09 -14.07 3.30
N LYS A 103 -2.31 -14.27 2.81
CA LYS A 103 -3.07 -13.24 2.07
C LYS A 103 -3.49 -12.04 2.92
N ARG A 104 -3.63 -12.22 4.24
CA ARG A 104 -3.99 -11.17 5.21
C ARG A 104 -2.78 -10.50 5.87
N ARG A 105 -1.58 -10.76 5.36
CA ARG A 105 -0.34 -10.17 5.88
C ARG A 105 -0.19 -8.73 5.44
N LEU A 106 0.24 -7.87 6.36
CA LEU A 106 0.57 -6.48 6.13
C LEU A 106 2.08 -6.32 6.06
N SER A 107 2.57 -5.56 5.09
CA SER A 107 3.98 -5.22 4.97
C SER A 107 4.17 -3.70 4.94
N ALA A 108 5.06 -3.18 5.77
CA ALA A 108 5.50 -1.80 5.70
C ALA A 108 6.55 -1.55 4.61
N LEU A 109 7.05 -2.62 3.99
CA LEU A 109 8.09 -2.61 2.96
C LEU A 109 7.49 -2.50 1.56
N GLY A 110 8.33 -2.27 0.58
CA GLY A 110 7.97 -2.27 -0.83
C GLY A 110 7.85 -0.88 -1.44
N PRO A 111 7.37 -0.77 -2.69
CA PRO A 111 7.28 0.49 -3.41
C PRO A 111 6.40 1.51 -2.68
N GLY A 112 6.99 2.67 -2.35
CA GLY A 112 6.32 3.74 -1.60
C GLY A 112 6.15 3.45 -0.10
N GLY A 113 6.72 2.36 0.41
CA GLY A 113 6.83 2.02 1.83
C GLY A 113 8.19 2.39 2.40
N LEU A 114 8.51 1.76 3.54
CA LEU A 114 9.79 1.94 4.24
C LEU A 114 10.87 1.00 3.69
N THR A 115 12.12 1.37 3.90
CA THR A 115 13.26 0.45 3.78
C THR A 115 13.65 -0.01 5.17
N ARG A 116 14.23 -1.21 5.28
CA ARG A 116 14.65 -1.80 6.57
C ARG A 116 15.58 -0.87 7.34
N GLU A 117 16.48 -0.20 6.63
CA GLU A 117 17.52 0.68 7.19
C GLU A 117 16.92 1.99 7.72
N ARG A 118 15.83 2.45 7.13
CA ARG A 118 15.17 3.69 7.52
C ARG A 118 14.07 3.49 8.57
N ALA A 119 13.68 2.26 8.82
CA ALA A 119 12.67 1.93 9.82
C ALA A 119 13.27 1.95 11.23
N GLY A 120 13.01 3.01 11.98
CA GLY A 120 13.37 3.15 13.40
C GLY A 120 12.55 2.22 14.31
N PHE A 121 12.81 2.29 15.61
CA PHE A 121 12.08 1.52 16.62
C PHE A 121 10.60 1.88 16.69
N GLU A 122 10.26 3.16 16.56
CA GLU A 122 8.89 3.66 16.67
C GLU A 122 7.93 2.99 15.67
N VAL A 123 8.38 2.83 14.41
CA VAL A 123 7.58 2.18 13.35
C VAL A 123 7.41 0.68 13.58
N ARG A 124 8.35 0.05 14.31
CA ARG A 124 8.36 -1.39 14.58
C ARG A 124 7.60 -1.77 15.85
N ASP A 125 7.33 -0.78 16.68
CA ASP A 125 6.65 -0.98 17.97
C ASP A 125 5.13 -1.14 17.81
N VAL A 126 4.50 -1.61 18.86
CA VAL A 126 3.04 -1.76 18.91
C VAL A 126 2.42 -0.45 19.34
N HIS A 127 1.57 0.10 18.48
CA HIS A 127 0.83 1.32 18.77
C HIS A 127 -0.53 1.00 19.41
N PRO A 128 -1.07 1.83 20.32
CA PRO A 128 -2.39 1.59 20.94
C PRO A 128 -3.52 1.41 19.94
N THR A 129 -3.46 2.06 18.77
CA THR A 129 -4.46 1.91 17.69
C THR A 129 -4.44 0.55 17.00
N HIS A 130 -3.42 -0.28 17.25
CA HIS A 130 -3.36 -1.66 16.76
C HIS A 130 -4.40 -2.57 17.43
N TYR A 131 -4.94 -2.18 18.58
CA TYR A 131 -5.92 -2.99 19.32
C TYR A 131 -7.10 -3.39 18.43
N GLY A 132 -7.35 -4.68 18.33
CA GLY A 132 -8.39 -5.26 17.48
C GLY A 132 -8.14 -5.19 15.96
N ARG A 133 -7.08 -4.50 15.49
CA ARG A 133 -6.78 -4.31 14.06
C ARG A 133 -5.59 -5.10 13.58
N ILE A 134 -4.49 -5.04 14.31
CA ILE A 134 -3.23 -5.71 13.97
C ILE A 134 -2.82 -6.60 15.14
N CYS A 135 -2.38 -7.82 14.85
CA CYS A 135 -1.88 -8.72 15.89
C CYS A 135 -0.59 -8.15 16.51
N PRO A 136 -0.54 -7.97 17.84
CA PRO A 136 0.63 -7.37 18.48
C PRO A 136 1.83 -8.32 18.62
N ILE A 137 1.66 -9.60 18.35
CA ILE A 137 2.68 -10.64 18.60
C ILE A 137 3.14 -11.35 17.32
N GLU A 138 2.30 -11.41 16.29
CA GLU A 138 2.65 -12.10 15.04
C GLU A 138 3.50 -11.20 14.15
N THR A 139 4.82 -11.38 14.24
CA THR A 139 5.81 -10.67 13.43
C THR A 139 7.04 -11.57 13.25
N PRO A 140 7.81 -11.44 12.16
CA PRO A 140 9.06 -12.16 11.98
C PRO A 140 10.10 -11.79 13.04
N GLU A 141 11.03 -12.71 13.30
CA GLU A 141 12.28 -12.41 14.00
C GLU A 141 13.32 -11.83 13.02
N GLY A 142 14.21 -11.00 13.53
CA GLY A 142 15.32 -10.43 12.75
C GLY A 142 15.00 -9.08 12.12
N PRO A 143 15.58 -8.76 10.94
CA PRO A 143 15.56 -7.41 10.38
C PRO A 143 14.18 -6.90 9.98
N ASN A 144 13.20 -7.77 9.81
CA ASN A 144 11.83 -7.42 9.45
C ASN A 144 10.88 -7.34 10.65
N ILE A 145 11.37 -7.42 11.88
CA ILE A 145 10.54 -7.32 13.09
C ILE A 145 9.73 -6.03 13.07
N GLY A 146 8.44 -6.15 13.36
CA GLY A 146 7.51 -5.01 13.36
C GLY A 146 7.14 -4.43 11.99
N LEU A 147 7.84 -4.81 10.91
CA LEU A 147 7.57 -4.34 9.54
C LEU A 147 6.62 -5.26 8.78
N ILE A 148 6.54 -6.50 9.19
CA ILE A 148 5.60 -7.50 8.68
C ILE A 148 4.68 -7.88 9.82
N SER A 149 3.38 -7.75 9.63
CA SER A 149 2.37 -8.03 10.64
C SER A 149 1.14 -8.69 10.01
N SER A 150 0.21 -9.13 10.81
CA SER A 150 -1.03 -9.76 10.35
C SER A 150 -2.24 -8.99 10.85
N LEU A 151 -3.28 -8.92 10.02
CA LEU A 151 -4.58 -8.39 10.41
C LEU A 151 -5.21 -9.28 11.49
N SER A 152 -5.82 -8.66 12.50
CA SER A 152 -6.67 -9.34 13.47
C SER A 152 -7.86 -10.00 12.77
N THR A 153 -8.45 -11.02 13.39
CA THR A 153 -9.47 -11.89 12.78
C THR A 153 -10.67 -11.10 12.21
N TYR A 154 -11.17 -10.12 12.96
CA TYR A 154 -12.33 -9.30 12.55
C TYR A 154 -11.94 -7.99 11.87
N ALA A 155 -10.65 -7.69 11.77
CA ALA A 155 -10.19 -6.48 11.11
C ALA A 155 -10.41 -6.55 9.59
N ARG A 156 -10.79 -5.41 9.02
CA ARG A 156 -11.00 -5.22 7.59
C ARG A 156 -10.29 -3.95 7.13
N VAL A 157 -9.98 -3.88 5.86
CA VAL A 157 -9.53 -2.65 5.21
C VAL A 157 -10.75 -2.05 4.51
N ASN A 158 -11.07 -0.79 4.81
CA ASN A 158 -12.18 -0.10 4.18
C ASN A 158 -11.83 0.38 2.76
N GLU A 159 -12.79 0.96 2.06
CA GLU A 159 -12.62 1.46 0.68
C GLU A 159 -11.56 2.58 0.55
N PHE A 160 -11.26 3.28 1.63
CA PHE A 160 -10.22 4.31 1.67
C PHE A 160 -8.83 3.76 2.04
N GLY A 161 -8.74 2.47 2.39
CA GLY A 161 -7.50 1.81 2.77
C GLY A 161 -7.19 1.84 4.28
N PHE A 162 -8.09 2.30 5.12
CA PHE A 162 -7.88 2.29 6.58
C PHE A 162 -8.37 1.00 7.20
N VAL A 163 -7.65 0.55 8.23
CA VAL A 163 -8.01 -0.67 8.96
C VAL A 163 -9.08 -0.34 9.99
N GLU A 164 -10.20 -1.05 9.90
CA GLU A 164 -11.32 -0.93 10.82
C GLU A 164 -11.63 -2.28 11.48
N THR A 165 -12.27 -2.23 12.65
CA THR A 165 -12.67 -3.42 13.39
C THR A 165 -13.93 -3.14 14.20
N PRO A 166 -14.81 -4.14 14.40
CA PRO A 166 -16.00 -3.98 15.23
C PRO A 166 -15.64 -3.94 16.71
N TYR A 167 -16.25 -3.01 17.44
CA TYR A 167 -16.21 -2.93 18.90
C TYR A 167 -17.60 -3.05 19.49
N ARG A 168 -17.69 -3.64 20.68
CA ARG A 168 -18.91 -3.60 21.45
C ARG A 168 -18.97 -2.27 22.21
N LYS A 169 -20.09 -1.58 22.09
CA LYS A 169 -20.31 -0.33 22.83
C LYS A 169 -20.54 -0.64 24.30
N VAL A 170 -19.82 0.05 25.17
CA VAL A 170 -20.02 -0.02 26.62
C VAL A 170 -20.87 1.17 27.03
N GLN A 171 -22.00 0.92 27.69
CA GLN A 171 -22.86 1.95 28.31
C GLN A 171 -23.03 1.62 29.80
N GLU A 172 -22.75 2.58 30.65
CA GLU A 172 -22.89 2.47 32.13
C GLU A 172 -22.23 1.19 32.70
N GLY A 173 -21.07 0.81 32.15
CA GLY A 173 -20.32 -0.37 32.57
C GLY A 173 -20.89 -1.72 32.06
N LYS A 174 -21.89 -1.72 31.19
CA LYS A 174 -22.45 -2.90 30.53
C LYS A 174 -22.05 -2.94 29.06
N VAL A 175 -21.72 -4.14 28.55
CA VAL A 175 -21.35 -4.44 27.18
C VAL A 175 -22.55 -4.84 26.36
#